data_e846d2df5d2a9dbf6dc9ae2137e122ad
#
_entry.id   e846d2df5d2a9dbf6dc9ae2137e122ad
#
_cell.length_a   1.000
_cell.length_b   1.000
_cell.length_c   1.000
_cell.angle_alpha   90.00
_cell.angle_beta   90.00
_cell.angle_gamma   90.00
#
_symmetry.space_group_name_H-M   'P 1'
#
loop_
_entity.id
_entity.type
_entity.pdbx_description
1 polymer ?
#
loop_
_entity_poly.entity_id
_entity_poly.type
_entity_poly.pdbx_seq_one_letter_code
_entity_poly.pdbx_strand_id
1 'polypeptide(L)'
;VQPRVQPKFVMNATINVVCCKWKTLANGEVPLMLRICKDSKKKYQSLGISIPVKYWDFTRNRLKPSCPNREYIQKIILNKQAELQQRMLELKSDDREYTANMLLLNDTDKTVKHKTVGEFYQDLIKQYANESKCGNRLIYKSSYNSLYTFTKGNLDIPFSAINPSWLCNYEKWLRSKGNKETTMSLMLRTLRSTYNKAIENKYARKSDYPFNEYKIGKFDVSTEKRAIAKADIMKLTADISSVGKRQYVQLSKDIFMFSYLCGGINFTDIANLTSKNIVDGKRLHYI
;
A
#
# COMPACT_ATOMS: atom_id res chain seq x y z
N VAL A 1 -17.69 -24.83 -37.78
CA VAL A 1 -16.54 -25.59 -37.22
C VAL A 1 -15.94 -24.74 -36.13
N GLN A 2 -16.21 -25.06 -34.87
CA GLN A 2 -15.60 -24.36 -33.72
C GLN A 2 -14.16 -24.87 -33.53
N PRO A 3 -13.16 -24.00 -33.33
CA PRO A 3 -11.80 -24.43 -33.06
C PRO A 3 -11.75 -25.13 -31.68
N ARG A 4 -11.30 -26.38 -31.66
CA ARG A 4 -10.98 -27.12 -30.44
C ARG A 4 -9.87 -26.38 -29.70
N VAL A 5 -10.21 -25.73 -28.58
CA VAL A 5 -9.23 -25.23 -27.61
C VAL A 5 -8.56 -26.44 -26.97
N GLN A 6 -7.31 -26.71 -27.33
CA GLN A 6 -6.51 -27.72 -26.64
C GLN A 6 -6.25 -27.24 -25.20
N PRO A 7 -6.41 -28.10 -24.19
CA PRO A 7 -6.10 -27.73 -22.81
C PRO A 7 -4.60 -27.43 -22.72
N LYS A 8 -4.26 -26.21 -22.35
CA LYS A 8 -2.90 -25.79 -22.07
C LYS A 8 -2.40 -26.60 -20.88
N PHE A 9 -1.51 -27.57 -21.14
CA PHE A 9 -0.84 -28.32 -20.07
C PHE A 9 -0.09 -27.33 -19.18
N VAL A 10 -0.61 -27.04 -18.02
CA VAL A 10 0.07 -26.23 -16.99
C VAL A 10 1.20 -27.07 -16.42
N MET A 11 2.41 -26.91 -16.94
CA MET A 11 3.59 -27.60 -16.42
C MET A 11 3.85 -27.19 -14.98
N ASN A 12 3.80 -28.15 -14.08
CA ASN A 12 4.14 -27.94 -12.67
C ASN A 12 5.61 -27.56 -12.53
N ALA A 13 5.91 -26.65 -11.61
CA ALA A 13 7.31 -26.38 -11.27
C ALA A 13 7.95 -27.63 -10.64
N THR A 14 9.20 -27.92 -11.01
CA THR A 14 10.00 -28.97 -10.38
C THR A 14 11.02 -28.38 -9.42
N ILE A 15 11.18 -28.98 -8.25
CA ILE A 15 12.09 -28.52 -7.18
C ILE A 15 13.09 -29.62 -6.91
N ASN A 16 14.36 -29.38 -7.25
CA ASN A 16 15.45 -30.35 -7.08
C ASN A 16 16.63 -29.72 -6.32
N VAL A 17 17.32 -30.51 -5.51
CA VAL A 17 18.57 -30.10 -4.87
C VAL A 17 19.72 -30.34 -5.83
N VAL A 18 20.62 -29.39 -5.92
CA VAL A 18 21.84 -29.49 -6.75
C VAL A 18 23.06 -29.00 -5.98
N CYS A 19 24.20 -29.64 -6.20
CA CYS A 19 25.49 -29.21 -5.73
C CYS A 19 26.18 -28.40 -6.84
N CYS A 20 26.48 -27.12 -6.57
CA CYS A 20 26.96 -26.18 -7.60
C CYS A 20 28.46 -26.23 -7.78
N LYS A 21 28.99 -27.17 -8.60
CA LYS A 21 30.44 -27.30 -8.88
C LYS A 21 31.09 -26.00 -9.40
N TRP A 22 30.35 -25.15 -10.07
CA TRP A 22 30.86 -23.90 -10.64
C TRP A 22 31.03 -22.76 -9.62
N LYS A 23 30.68 -23.00 -8.35
CA LYS A 23 30.76 -22.00 -7.26
C LYS A 23 31.47 -22.64 -6.06
N THR A 24 32.77 -22.77 -6.13
CA THR A 24 33.58 -23.23 -4.99
C THR A 24 33.84 -22.06 -4.05
N LEU A 25 33.66 -22.28 -2.76
CA LEU A 25 33.93 -21.32 -1.70
C LEU A 25 35.42 -21.30 -1.36
N ALA A 26 35.88 -20.26 -0.64
CA ALA A 26 37.27 -20.12 -0.24
C ALA A 26 37.82 -21.29 0.60
N ASN A 27 36.94 -22.01 1.30
CA ASN A 27 37.26 -23.21 2.08
C ASN A 27 37.26 -24.52 1.25
N GLY A 28 37.17 -24.45 -0.07
CA GLY A 28 37.13 -25.62 -0.96
C GLY A 28 35.78 -26.39 -0.98
N GLU A 29 34.80 -25.93 -0.26
CA GLU A 29 33.45 -26.52 -0.26
C GLU A 29 32.55 -25.96 -1.39
N VAL A 30 31.52 -26.68 -1.70
CA VAL A 30 30.57 -26.32 -2.75
C VAL A 30 29.17 -26.13 -2.14
N PRO A 31 28.49 -25.04 -2.42
CA PRO A 31 27.17 -24.77 -1.85
C PRO A 31 26.10 -25.69 -2.43
N LEU A 32 25.19 -26.14 -1.56
CA LEU A 32 23.95 -26.79 -1.94
C LEU A 32 22.89 -25.77 -2.26
N MET A 33 22.21 -25.94 -3.38
CA MET A 33 21.16 -25.04 -3.85
C MET A 33 19.92 -25.82 -4.24
N LEU A 34 18.74 -25.22 -4.02
CA LEU A 34 17.50 -25.67 -4.63
C LEU A 34 17.39 -25.06 -6.03
N ARG A 35 17.19 -25.94 -7.02
CA ARG A 35 16.91 -25.55 -8.40
C ARG A 35 15.41 -25.69 -8.65
N ILE A 36 14.77 -24.59 -8.98
CA ILE A 36 13.36 -24.54 -9.37
C ILE A 36 13.31 -24.34 -10.87
N CYS A 37 12.60 -25.25 -11.56
CA CYS A 37 12.37 -25.15 -13.00
C CYS A 37 10.87 -25.00 -13.26
N LYS A 38 10.48 -23.95 -13.97
CA LYS A 38 9.13 -23.74 -14.48
C LYS A 38 9.20 -23.02 -15.83
N ASP A 39 8.39 -23.45 -16.79
CA ASP A 39 8.28 -22.85 -18.13
C ASP A 39 9.66 -22.64 -18.78
N SER A 40 10.52 -23.67 -18.75
CA SER A 40 11.91 -23.67 -19.25
C SER A 40 12.86 -22.69 -18.54
N LYS A 41 12.40 -21.94 -17.53
CA LYS A 41 13.22 -21.02 -16.73
C LYS A 41 13.72 -21.73 -15.47
N LYS A 42 15.04 -21.61 -15.23
CA LYS A 42 15.72 -22.18 -14.05
C LYS A 42 16.08 -21.06 -13.08
N LYS A 43 15.77 -21.25 -11.81
CA LYS A 43 16.18 -20.38 -10.70
C LYS A 43 16.81 -21.20 -9.60
N TYR A 44 17.72 -20.57 -8.85
CA TYR A 44 18.50 -21.21 -7.81
C TYR A 44 18.34 -20.45 -6.49
N GLN A 45 18.09 -21.17 -5.41
CA GLN A 45 18.08 -20.65 -4.04
C GLN A 45 19.12 -21.36 -3.21
N SER A 46 19.94 -20.61 -2.49
CA SER A 46 20.92 -21.19 -1.57
C SER A 46 20.21 -21.84 -0.38
N LEU A 47 20.70 -23.02 0.02
CA LEU A 47 20.29 -23.67 1.27
C LEU A 47 21.06 -23.17 2.50
N GLY A 48 22.07 -22.29 2.30
CA GLY A 48 22.95 -21.83 3.37
C GLY A 48 23.92 -22.90 3.88
N ILE A 49 24.07 -24.00 3.14
CA ILE A 49 24.93 -25.14 3.49
C ILE A 49 25.91 -25.38 2.36
N SER A 50 27.17 -25.64 2.71
CA SER A 50 28.21 -26.08 1.80
C SER A 50 28.77 -27.45 2.25
N ILE A 51 29.24 -28.23 1.30
CA ILE A 51 29.85 -29.53 1.54
C ILE A 51 31.06 -29.76 0.63
N PRO A 52 32.07 -30.53 1.05
CA PRO A 52 33.07 -31.03 0.15
C PRO A 52 32.50 -31.87 -0.98
N VAL A 53 32.97 -31.67 -2.22
CA VAL A 53 32.47 -32.32 -3.45
C VAL A 53 32.44 -33.85 -3.32
N LYS A 54 33.38 -34.44 -2.58
CA LYS A 54 33.48 -35.89 -2.37
C LYS A 54 32.24 -36.52 -1.73
N TYR A 55 31.46 -35.77 -0.97
CA TYR A 55 30.27 -36.22 -0.25
C TYR A 55 28.97 -36.10 -1.04
N TRP A 56 29.01 -35.59 -2.30
CA TRP A 56 27.85 -35.49 -3.16
C TRP A 56 27.86 -36.56 -4.25
N ASP A 57 26.74 -37.22 -4.47
CA ASP A 57 26.49 -38.13 -5.58
C ASP A 57 25.82 -37.35 -6.72
N PHE A 58 26.56 -37.05 -7.76
CA PHE A 58 26.07 -36.27 -8.92
C PHE A 58 25.13 -37.06 -9.82
N THR A 59 25.19 -38.40 -9.79
CA THR A 59 24.34 -39.26 -10.60
C THR A 59 22.92 -39.28 -10.04
N ARG A 60 22.84 -39.43 -8.72
CA ARG A 60 21.56 -39.52 -8.01
C ARG A 60 21.12 -38.20 -7.37
N ASN A 61 21.90 -37.12 -7.50
CA ASN A 61 21.67 -35.79 -6.89
C ASN A 61 21.32 -35.88 -5.38
N ARG A 62 22.13 -36.62 -4.61
CA ARG A 62 21.92 -36.82 -3.18
C ARG A 62 23.22 -36.88 -2.40
N LEU A 63 23.12 -36.75 -1.10
CA LEU A 63 24.26 -36.92 -0.18
C LEU A 63 24.70 -38.40 -0.15
N LYS A 64 26.03 -38.65 -0.20
CA LYS A 64 26.57 -40.00 0.01
C LYS A 64 26.42 -40.44 1.46
N PRO A 65 26.36 -41.75 1.75
CA PRO A 65 26.28 -42.29 3.11
C PRO A 65 27.45 -41.84 4.01
N SER A 66 28.62 -41.62 3.43
CA SER A 66 29.84 -41.19 4.13
C SER A 66 29.88 -39.68 4.48
N CYS A 67 28.86 -38.91 4.19
CA CYS A 67 28.82 -37.49 4.50
C CYS A 67 28.65 -37.26 6.01
N PRO A 68 29.54 -36.46 6.65
CA PRO A 68 29.36 -36.03 8.05
C PRO A 68 28.03 -35.26 8.19
N ASN A 69 27.33 -35.44 9.32
CA ASN A 69 26.05 -34.78 9.60
C ASN A 69 24.98 -34.96 8.51
N ARG A 70 25.02 -36.09 7.78
CA ARG A 70 24.13 -36.38 6.65
C ARG A 70 22.65 -36.21 7.02
N GLU A 71 22.23 -36.76 8.15
CA GLU A 71 20.82 -36.69 8.60
C GLU A 71 20.35 -35.25 8.85
N TYR A 72 21.21 -34.44 9.47
CA TYR A 72 20.92 -33.04 9.73
C TYR A 72 20.78 -32.24 8.42
N ILE A 73 21.74 -32.42 7.51
CA ILE A 73 21.70 -31.78 6.18
C ILE A 73 20.48 -32.22 5.40
N GLN A 74 20.15 -33.52 5.44
CA GLN A 74 18.98 -34.08 4.75
C GLN A 74 17.67 -33.53 5.31
N LYS A 75 17.58 -33.34 6.63
CA LYS A 75 16.42 -32.71 7.29
C LYS A 75 16.23 -31.27 6.82
N ILE A 76 17.29 -30.46 6.71
CA ILE A 76 17.20 -29.10 6.18
C ILE A 76 16.74 -29.09 4.73
N ILE A 77 17.29 -29.99 3.91
CA ILE A 77 16.88 -30.15 2.50
C ILE A 77 15.40 -30.46 2.39
N LEU A 78 14.92 -31.45 3.14
CA LEU A 78 13.51 -31.89 3.12
C LEU A 78 12.57 -30.78 3.61
N ASN A 79 12.92 -30.10 4.70
CA ASN A 79 12.12 -28.99 5.22
C ASN A 79 11.99 -27.88 4.18
N LYS A 80 13.07 -27.52 3.49
CA LYS A 80 13.06 -26.46 2.49
C LYS A 80 12.32 -26.87 1.21
N GLN A 81 12.39 -28.15 0.83
CA GLN A 81 11.59 -28.69 -0.28
C GLN A 81 10.10 -28.70 0.06
N ALA A 82 9.73 -29.16 1.26
CA ALA A 82 8.35 -29.18 1.73
C ALA A 82 7.75 -27.78 1.78
N GLU A 83 8.51 -26.79 2.28
CA GLU A 83 8.10 -25.39 2.32
C GLU A 83 7.77 -24.85 0.91
N LEU A 84 8.65 -25.09 -0.07
CA LEU A 84 8.41 -24.66 -1.44
C LEU A 84 7.27 -25.41 -2.13
N GLN A 85 7.09 -26.69 -1.81
CA GLN A 85 5.96 -27.50 -2.31
C GLN A 85 4.62 -26.99 -1.76
N GLN A 86 4.55 -26.70 -0.46
CA GLN A 86 3.37 -26.11 0.15
C GLN A 86 3.03 -24.77 -0.49
N ARG A 87 4.02 -23.91 -0.68
CA ARG A 87 3.84 -22.61 -1.35
C ARG A 87 3.34 -22.75 -2.79
N MET A 88 3.83 -23.78 -3.50
CA MET A 88 3.35 -24.11 -4.84
C MET A 88 1.88 -24.52 -4.84
N LEU A 89 1.44 -25.28 -3.83
CA LEU A 89 0.04 -25.68 -3.66
C LEU A 89 -0.85 -24.48 -3.31
N GLU A 90 -0.40 -23.60 -2.43
CA GLU A 90 -1.11 -22.36 -2.06
C GLU A 90 -1.32 -21.45 -3.29
N LEU A 91 -0.28 -21.24 -4.10
CA LEU A 91 -0.38 -20.43 -5.33
C LEU A 91 -1.30 -21.08 -6.39
N LYS A 92 -1.40 -22.41 -6.39
CA LYS A 92 -2.32 -23.14 -7.27
C LYS A 92 -3.76 -23.07 -6.81
N SER A 93 -4.01 -23.16 -5.50
CA SER A 93 -5.37 -23.08 -4.95
C SER A 93 -6.03 -21.74 -5.22
N ASP A 94 -5.22 -20.68 -5.35
CA ASP A 94 -5.67 -19.34 -5.69
C ASP A 94 -5.87 -19.09 -7.21
N ASP A 95 -5.76 -20.14 -8.04
CA ASP A 95 -5.87 -20.11 -9.52
C ASP A 95 -4.94 -19.04 -10.16
N ARG A 96 -3.80 -18.76 -9.52
CA ARG A 96 -2.83 -17.74 -9.95
C ARG A 96 -1.74 -18.38 -10.78
N GLU A 97 -1.51 -17.85 -11.98
CA GLU A 97 -0.28 -18.14 -12.70
C GLU A 97 0.93 -17.62 -11.88
N TYR A 98 1.80 -18.55 -11.47
CA TYR A 98 3.00 -18.21 -10.71
C TYR A 98 4.28 -18.44 -11.53
N THR A 99 5.30 -17.64 -11.28
CA THR A 99 6.63 -17.79 -11.90
C THR A 99 7.61 -18.44 -10.92
N ALA A 100 8.74 -18.98 -11.43
CA ALA A 100 9.81 -19.50 -10.58
C ALA A 100 10.35 -18.45 -9.59
N ASN A 101 10.29 -17.16 -9.92
CA ASN A 101 10.68 -16.07 -9.00
C ASN A 101 9.71 -15.92 -7.83
N MET A 102 8.40 -16.06 -8.05
CA MET A 102 7.40 -15.94 -6.98
C MET A 102 7.55 -17.05 -5.92
N LEU A 103 8.01 -18.24 -6.34
CA LEU A 103 8.35 -19.31 -5.39
C LEU A 103 9.58 -19.01 -4.53
N LEU A 104 10.51 -18.18 -5.05
CA LEU A 104 11.78 -17.84 -4.36
C LEU A 104 11.72 -16.58 -3.52
N LEU A 105 10.66 -15.77 -3.62
CA LEU A 105 10.51 -14.57 -2.79
C LEU A 105 10.52 -14.98 -1.32
N ASN A 106 11.59 -14.56 -0.64
CA ASN A 106 11.94 -14.97 0.72
C ASN A 106 10.84 -14.67 1.74
N ASP A 107 10.86 -15.46 2.80
CA ASP A 107 10.06 -15.44 4.03
C ASP A 107 9.97 -14.11 4.80
N THR A 108 10.54 -13.03 4.31
CA THR A 108 10.27 -11.70 4.85
C THR A 108 8.80 -11.30 4.70
N ASP A 109 8.04 -12.05 3.88
CA ASP A 109 6.61 -11.84 3.61
C ASP A 109 5.66 -12.77 4.41
N LYS A 110 6.18 -13.68 5.24
CA LYS A 110 5.34 -14.59 6.06
C LYS A 110 4.46 -13.89 7.12
N THR A 111 4.53 -12.57 7.20
CA THR A 111 3.77 -11.79 8.17
C THR A 111 2.73 -10.86 7.54
N VAL A 112 2.33 -11.08 6.29
CA VAL A 112 1.19 -10.32 5.75
C VAL A 112 -0.07 -10.84 6.42
N LYS A 113 -0.58 -10.08 7.34
CA LYS A 113 -1.89 -10.31 7.94
C LYS A 113 -2.93 -10.13 6.84
N HIS A 114 -3.83 -11.08 6.69
CA HIS A 114 -4.90 -10.96 5.71
C HIS A 114 -5.91 -9.93 6.19
N LYS A 115 -5.95 -8.78 5.52
CA LYS A 115 -6.95 -7.74 5.71
C LYS A 115 -7.29 -7.12 4.37
N THR A 116 -8.57 -6.99 4.11
CA THR A 116 -9.04 -6.41 2.86
C THR A 116 -8.91 -4.89 2.87
N VAL A 117 -8.96 -4.29 1.70
CA VAL A 117 -8.91 -2.83 1.55
C VAL A 117 -10.07 -2.18 2.31
N GLY A 118 -11.27 -2.77 2.21
CA GLY A 118 -12.47 -2.26 2.88
C GLY A 118 -12.36 -2.30 4.40
N GLU A 119 -11.94 -3.43 4.97
CA GLU A 119 -11.75 -3.59 6.41
C GLU A 119 -10.70 -2.61 6.95
N PHE A 120 -9.58 -2.46 6.25
CA PHE A 120 -8.52 -1.57 6.69
C PHE A 120 -8.91 -0.10 6.65
N TYR A 121 -9.69 0.32 5.63
CA TYR A 121 -10.27 1.67 5.60
C TYR A 121 -11.21 1.92 6.78
N GLN A 122 -12.06 0.96 7.11
CA GLN A 122 -12.99 1.08 8.24
C GLN A 122 -12.25 1.21 9.58
N ASP A 123 -11.15 0.48 9.75
CA ASP A 123 -10.33 0.61 10.96
C ASP A 123 -9.68 1.98 11.06
N LEU A 124 -9.13 2.50 9.97
CA LEU A 124 -8.55 3.85 9.97
C LEU A 124 -9.62 4.91 10.27
N ILE A 125 -10.83 4.77 9.74
CA ILE A 125 -11.94 5.70 10.03
C ILE A 125 -12.33 5.64 11.51
N LYS A 126 -12.38 4.45 12.12
CA LYS A 126 -12.63 4.26 13.56
C LYS A 126 -11.49 4.85 14.39
N GLN A 127 -10.24 4.59 14.01
CA GLN A 127 -9.07 5.14 14.68
C GLN A 127 -9.12 6.68 14.72
N TYR A 128 -9.36 7.33 13.57
CA TYR A 128 -9.46 8.80 13.52
C TYR A 128 -10.67 9.36 14.28
N ALA A 129 -11.74 8.58 14.43
CA ALA A 129 -12.86 8.95 15.29
C ALA A 129 -12.44 8.98 16.77
N ASN A 130 -11.71 7.96 17.22
CA ASN A 130 -11.23 7.84 18.58
C ASN A 130 -10.15 8.90 18.92
N GLU A 131 -9.32 9.27 17.94
CA GLU A 131 -8.29 10.31 18.07
C GLU A 131 -8.85 11.75 17.96
N SER A 132 -10.17 11.93 17.86
CA SER A 132 -10.84 13.22 17.64
C SER A 132 -10.37 13.98 16.39
N LYS A 133 -9.75 13.29 15.42
CA LYS A 133 -9.27 13.84 14.16
C LYS A 133 -10.41 13.89 13.11
N CYS A 134 -11.41 14.71 13.36
CA CYS A 134 -12.63 14.78 12.56
C CYS A 134 -12.38 15.03 11.07
N GLY A 135 -11.44 15.92 10.72
CA GLY A 135 -11.08 16.23 9.34
C GLY A 135 -10.56 14.98 8.60
N ASN A 136 -9.60 14.27 9.20
CA ASN A 136 -9.05 13.05 8.61
C ASN A 136 -10.14 11.98 8.47
N ARG A 137 -10.97 11.79 9.50
CA ARG A 137 -12.09 10.83 9.46
C ARG A 137 -13.00 11.09 8.25
N LEU A 138 -13.35 12.34 8.00
CA LEU A 138 -14.23 12.71 6.88
C LEU A 138 -13.58 12.45 5.52
N ILE A 139 -12.29 12.77 5.36
CA ILE A 139 -11.53 12.52 4.12
C ILE A 139 -11.44 11.02 3.84
N TYR A 140 -11.08 10.21 4.84
CA TYR A 140 -10.98 8.75 4.67
C TYR A 140 -12.35 8.12 4.42
N LYS A 141 -13.42 8.58 5.09
CA LYS A 141 -14.79 8.16 4.84
C LYS A 141 -15.23 8.49 3.41
N SER A 142 -14.93 9.70 2.93
CA SER A 142 -15.24 10.10 1.55
C SER A 142 -14.48 9.24 0.53
N SER A 143 -13.20 8.96 0.76
CA SER A 143 -12.39 8.09 -0.09
C SER A 143 -12.93 6.65 -0.09
N TYR A 144 -13.28 6.10 1.07
CA TYR A 144 -13.93 4.79 1.19
C TYR A 144 -15.22 4.71 0.36
N ASN A 145 -16.13 5.68 0.53
CA ASN A 145 -17.41 5.70 -0.18
C ASN A 145 -17.20 5.77 -1.70
N SER A 146 -16.23 6.56 -2.16
CA SER A 146 -15.88 6.66 -3.58
C SER A 146 -15.40 5.32 -4.13
N LEU A 147 -14.49 4.64 -3.43
CA LEU A 147 -13.97 3.33 -3.81
C LEU A 147 -15.06 2.26 -3.77
N TYR A 148 -15.90 2.27 -2.73
CA TYR A 148 -17.01 1.35 -2.58
C TYR A 148 -18.03 1.47 -3.74
N THR A 149 -18.32 2.69 -4.16
CA THR A 149 -19.19 2.93 -5.32
C THR A 149 -18.52 2.47 -6.63
N PHE A 150 -17.22 2.74 -6.81
CA PHE A 150 -16.46 2.30 -7.98
C PHE A 150 -16.45 0.77 -8.10
N THR A 151 -16.26 0.06 -7.01
CA THR A 151 -16.26 -1.41 -6.95
C THR A 151 -17.65 -2.05 -6.86
N LYS A 152 -18.71 -1.27 -7.11
CA LYS A 152 -20.12 -1.73 -7.05
C LYS A 152 -20.49 -2.40 -5.72
N GLY A 153 -19.98 -1.86 -4.61
CA GLY A 153 -20.28 -2.36 -3.28
C GLY A 153 -19.36 -3.47 -2.77
N ASN A 154 -18.38 -3.90 -3.55
CA ASN A 154 -17.44 -4.93 -3.11
C ASN A 154 -16.02 -4.35 -2.95
N LEU A 155 -15.67 -3.94 -1.75
CA LEU A 155 -14.32 -3.51 -1.37
C LEU A 155 -13.55 -4.60 -0.60
N ASP A 156 -14.08 -5.82 -0.61
CA ASP A 156 -13.45 -7.00 -0.03
C ASP A 156 -12.37 -7.57 -0.96
N ILE A 157 -11.44 -6.72 -1.33
CA ILE A 157 -10.32 -7.02 -2.22
C ILE A 157 -8.99 -6.90 -1.48
N PRO A 158 -8.01 -7.76 -1.81
CA PRO A 158 -6.67 -7.62 -1.25
C PRO A 158 -5.96 -6.39 -1.84
N PHE A 159 -5.00 -5.83 -1.11
CA PHE A 159 -4.20 -4.69 -1.59
C PHE A 159 -3.46 -4.99 -2.90
N SER A 160 -3.08 -6.24 -3.15
CA SER A 160 -2.44 -6.68 -4.39
C SER A 160 -3.33 -6.55 -5.63
N ALA A 161 -4.66 -6.49 -5.47
CA ALA A 161 -5.58 -6.24 -6.58
C ALA A 161 -5.53 -4.80 -7.10
N ILE A 162 -5.05 -3.85 -6.26
CA ILE A 162 -4.86 -2.46 -6.65
C ILE A 162 -3.54 -2.34 -7.40
N ASN A 163 -3.57 -2.59 -8.71
CA ASN A 163 -2.44 -2.42 -9.60
C ASN A 163 -2.54 -1.10 -10.42
N PRO A 164 -1.52 -0.71 -11.20
CA PRO A 164 -1.56 0.52 -12.00
C PRO A 164 -2.76 0.60 -12.97
N SER A 165 -3.14 -0.51 -13.59
CA SER A 165 -4.32 -0.58 -14.48
C SER A 165 -5.62 -0.33 -13.71
N TRP A 166 -5.75 -0.87 -12.50
CA TRP A 166 -6.88 -0.64 -11.62
C TRP A 166 -6.99 0.86 -11.25
N LEU A 167 -5.87 1.51 -10.92
CA LEU A 167 -5.83 2.96 -10.64
C LEU A 167 -6.23 3.80 -11.86
N CYS A 168 -5.78 3.42 -13.06
CA CYS A 168 -6.21 4.07 -14.30
C CYS A 168 -7.73 3.93 -14.54
N ASN A 169 -8.31 2.77 -14.24
CA ASN A 169 -9.75 2.55 -14.36
C ASN A 169 -10.53 3.37 -13.32
N TYR A 170 -10.03 3.46 -12.10
CA TYR A 170 -10.61 4.30 -11.06
C TYR A 170 -10.58 5.79 -11.45
N GLU A 171 -9.46 6.27 -12.00
CA GLU A 171 -9.35 7.64 -12.52
C GLU A 171 -10.37 7.91 -13.64
N LYS A 172 -10.46 7.02 -14.63
CA LYS A 172 -11.44 7.14 -15.72
C LYS A 172 -12.87 7.22 -15.19
N TRP A 173 -13.19 6.40 -14.19
CA TRP A 173 -14.48 6.42 -13.53
C TRP A 173 -14.73 7.73 -12.77
N LEU A 174 -13.74 8.27 -12.05
CA LEU A 174 -13.87 9.56 -11.38
C LEU A 174 -14.11 10.69 -12.40
N ARG A 175 -13.41 10.69 -13.54
CA ARG A 175 -13.63 11.66 -14.63
C ARG A 175 -15.04 11.53 -15.22
N SER A 176 -15.54 10.31 -15.43
CA SER A 176 -16.91 10.10 -15.95
C SER A 176 -18.00 10.61 -14.98
N LYS A 177 -17.69 10.74 -13.69
CA LYS A 177 -18.57 11.36 -12.68
C LYS A 177 -18.45 12.89 -12.62
N GLY A 178 -17.66 13.51 -13.47
CA GLY A 178 -17.45 14.96 -13.48
C GLY A 178 -16.63 15.51 -12.32
N ASN A 179 -15.82 14.67 -11.65
CA ASN A 179 -14.98 15.14 -10.57
C ASN A 179 -13.85 16.06 -11.06
N LYS A 180 -13.61 17.15 -10.32
CA LYS A 180 -12.49 18.07 -10.57
C LYS A 180 -11.16 17.37 -10.27
N GLU A 181 -10.09 17.79 -10.91
CA GLU A 181 -8.75 17.23 -10.71
C GLU A 181 -8.26 17.33 -9.26
N THR A 182 -8.60 18.42 -8.57
CA THR A 182 -8.33 18.59 -7.13
C THR A 182 -8.97 17.48 -6.30
N THR A 183 -10.23 17.11 -6.61
CA THR A 183 -10.95 16.01 -5.93
C THR A 183 -10.32 14.66 -6.26
N MET A 184 -10.02 14.40 -7.53
CA MET A 184 -9.37 13.16 -7.96
C MET A 184 -8.00 12.99 -7.31
N SER A 185 -7.20 14.07 -7.27
CA SER A 185 -5.92 14.08 -6.57
C SER A 185 -6.06 13.78 -5.08
N LEU A 186 -7.08 14.34 -4.42
CA LEU A 186 -7.36 14.05 -3.00
C LEU A 186 -7.71 12.57 -2.78
N MET A 187 -8.62 12.00 -3.58
CA MET A 187 -9.01 10.59 -3.46
C MET A 187 -7.82 9.65 -3.67
N LEU A 188 -7.01 9.88 -4.68
CA LEU A 188 -5.85 9.05 -5.00
C LEU A 188 -4.70 9.24 -3.98
N ARG A 189 -4.50 10.44 -3.43
CA ARG A 189 -3.54 10.68 -2.34
C ARG A 189 -3.98 9.96 -1.05
N THR A 190 -5.28 9.97 -0.76
CA THR A 190 -5.82 9.25 0.40
C THR A 190 -5.65 7.74 0.23
N LEU A 191 -5.94 7.19 -0.96
CA LEU A 191 -5.70 5.78 -1.27
C LEU A 191 -4.21 5.42 -1.15
N ARG A 192 -3.30 6.26 -1.66
CA ARG A 192 -1.86 6.08 -1.50
C ARG A 192 -1.44 6.06 -0.04
N SER A 193 -1.96 6.99 0.77
CA SER A 193 -1.69 7.03 2.21
C SER A 193 -2.19 5.76 2.91
N THR A 194 -3.38 5.28 2.55
CA THR A 194 -3.93 4.01 3.06
C THR A 194 -3.04 2.83 2.69
N TYR A 195 -2.58 2.77 1.44
CA TYR A 195 -1.69 1.70 0.98
C TYR A 195 -0.35 1.70 1.73
N ASN A 196 0.26 2.87 1.94
CA ASN A 196 1.49 3.00 2.72
C ASN A 196 1.31 2.50 4.15
N LYS A 197 0.23 2.91 4.81
CA LYS A 197 -0.11 2.42 6.15
C LYS A 197 -0.36 0.90 6.18
N ALA A 198 -0.95 0.36 5.11
CA ALA A 198 -1.13 -1.09 4.99
C ALA A 198 0.22 -1.83 4.87
N ILE A 199 1.20 -1.25 4.17
CA ILE A 199 2.58 -1.80 4.11
C ILE A 199 3.23 -1.75 5.50
N GLU A 200 3.16 -0.62 6.20
CA GLU A 200 3.70 -0.45 7.56
C GLU A 200 3.11 -1.47 8.54
N ASN A 201 1.79 -1.72 8.45
CA ASN A 201 1.08 -2.69 9.27
C ASN A 201 1.16 -4.15 8.74
N LYS A 202 1.91 -4.39 7.66
CA LYS A 202 2.10 -5.71 7.03
C LYS A 202 0.80 -6.32 6.47
N TYR A 203 -0.14 -5.51 6.03
CA TYR A 203 -1.33 -5.93 5.28
C TYR A 203 -1.14 -5.87 3.77
N ALA A 204 -0.12 -5.16 3.30
CA ALA A 204 0.25 -5.06 1.89
C ALA A 204 1.76 -5.28 1.71
N ARG A 205 2.17 -5.73 0.53
CA ARG A 205 3.58 -5.92 0.17
C ARG A 205 4.10 -4.69 -0.54
N LYS A 206 5.34 -4.32 -0.25
CA LYS A 206 6.03 -3.23 -0.95
C LYS A 206 6.29 -3.56 -2.42
N SER A 207 6.44 -4.84 -2.77
CA SER A 207 6.58 -5.33 -4.15
C SER A 207 5.37 -5.00 -5.02
N ASP A 208 4.18 -4.95 -4.44
CA ASP A 208 2.90 -4.78 -5.13
C ASP A 208 2.45 -3.31 -5.16
N TYR A 209 3.35 -2.37 -4.74
CA TYR A 209 3.03 -0.96 -4.60
C TYR A 209 2.80 -0.27 -5.96
N PRO A 210 1.55 0.11 -6.29
CA PRO A 210 1.21 0.55 -7.64
C PRO A 210 1.62 2.00 -7.95
N PHE A 211 1.87 2.81 -6.92
CA PHE A 211 2.18 4.23 -7.09
C PHE A 211 3.63 4.51 -7.50
N ASN A 212 4.46 3.47 -7.65
CA ASN A 212 5.76 3.60 -8.31
C ASN A 212 5.58 3.93 -9.79
N GLU A 213 4.60 3.31 -10.44
CA GLU A 213 4.29 3.47 -11.86
C GLU A 213 3.20 4.53 -12.07
N TYR A 214 2.13 4.50 -11.24
CA TYR A 214 1.04 5.46 -11.35
C TYR A 214 1.36 6.77 -10.61
N LYS A 215 1.56 7.85 -11.36
CA LYS A 215 1.93 9.17 -10.81
C LYS A 215 0.70 10.03 -10.53
N ILE A 216 0.53 10.46 -9.27
CA ILE A 216 -0.57 11.35 -8.86
C ILE A 216 -0.25 12.82 -9.21
N GLY A 217 1.03 13.18 -9.35
CA GLY A 217 1.45 14.55 -9.66
C GLY A 217 1.01 15.09 -11.03
N LYS A 218 0.38 14.26 -11.86
CA LYS A 218 -0.17 14.67 -13.16
C LYS A 218 -1.46 15.51 -13.07
N PHE A 219 -2.13 15.51 -11.90
CA PHE A 219 -3.35 16.27 -11.72
C PHE A 219 -3.04 17.75 -11.47
N ASP A 220 -3.72 18.64 -12.21
CA ASP A 220 -3.67 20.06 -11.93
C ASP A 220 -4.51 20.38 -10.70
N VAL A 221 -3.82 20.74 -9.63
CA VAL A 221 -4.41 21.13 -8.35
C VAL A 221 -4.29 22.64 -8.11
N SER A 222 -3.87 23.39 -9.12
CA SER A 222 -3.83 24.84 -9.03
C SER A 222 -5.24 25.40 -8.82
N THR A 223 -5.32 26.36 -7.92
CA THR A 223 -6.56 27.09 -7.64
C THR A 223 -6.31 28.57 -7.74
N GLU A 224 -7.22 29.30 -8.35
CA GLU A 224 -7.16 30.76 -8.36
C GLU A 224 -7.17 31.30 -6.92
N LYS A 225 -6.22 32.17 -6.64
CA LYS A 225 -6.19 32.88 -5.36
C LYS A 225 -7.29 33.93 -5.38
N ARG A 226 -8.30 33.77 -4.55
CA ARG A 226 -9.38 34.75 -4.37
C ARG A 226 -8.94 35.77 -3.33
N ALA A 227 -8.07 36.71 -3.74
CA ALA A 227 -7.68 37.83 -2.90
C ALA A 227 -8.77 38.92 -2.94
N ILE A 228 -9.09 39.47 -1.77
CA ILE A 228 -10.00 40.61 -1.63
C ILE A 228 -9.12 41.87 -1.44
N ALA A 229 -9.47 42.95 -2.11
CA ALA A 229 -8.75 44.22 -1.95
C ALA A 229 -8.94 44.78 -0.53
N LYS A 230 -7.92 45.44 0.01
CA LYS A 230 -7.99 46.04 1.36
C LYS A 230 -9.18 46.97 1.55
N ALA A 231 -9.52 47.76 0.52
CA ALA A 231 -10.69 48.63 0.54
C ALA A 231 -12.03 47.90 0.72
N ASP A 232 -12.14 46.70 0.14
CA ASP A 232 -13.35 45.89 0.28
C ASP A 232 -13.41 45.19 1.65
N ILE A 233 -12.27 44.87 2.26
CA ILE A 233 -12.22 44.42 3.65
C ILE A 233 -12.77 45.47 4.60
N MET A 234 -12.41 46.73 4.40
CA MET A 234 -12.91 47.82 5.21
C MET A 234 -14.43 48.02 5.11
N LYS A 235 -15.05 47.67 3.98
CA LYS A 235 -16.53 47.68 3.84
C LYS A 235 -17.20 46.66 4.75
N LEU A 236 -16.52 45.58 5.13
CA LEU A 236 -17.03 44.60 6.08
C LEU A 236 -17.12 45.14 7.51
N THR A 237 -16.41 46.24 7.84
CA THR A 237 -16.53 46.88 9.16
C THR A 237 -17.82 47.70 9.29
N ALA A 238 -18.47 48.05 8.16
CA ALA A 238 -19.74 48.75 8.19
C ALA A 238 -20.85 47.94 8.83
N ASP A 239 -21.81 48.58 9.44
CA ASP A 239 -22.95 47.94 10.10
C ASP A 239 -23.85 47.20 9.09
N ILE A 240 -24.15 45.92 9.37
CA ILE A 240 -24.97 45.04 8.51
C ILE A 240 -26.34 44.84 9.11
N SER A 241 -26.77 45.66 10.05
CA SER A 241 -28.09 45.59 10.73
C SER A 241 -29.26 45.52 9.75
N SER A 242 -29.07 46.00 8.50
CA SER A 242 -30.08 45.95 7.42
C SER A 242 -30.07 44.69 6.55
N VAL A 243 -29.05 43.86 6.65
CA VAL A 243 -28.97 42.64 5.80
C VAL A 243 -29.61 41.45 6.47
N GLY A 244 -30.91 41.40 6.39
CA GLY A 244 -31.77 40.24 6.64
C GLY A 244 -31.35 39.27 7.75
N LYS A 245 -32.30 38.66 8.44
CA LYS A 245 -32.23 37.74 9.57
C LYS A 245 -31.45 36.41 9.31
N ARG A 246 -30.29 36.45 8.62
CA ARG A 246 -29.46 35.26 8.48
C ARG A 246 -28.63 35.07 9.76
N GLN A 247 -28.92 34.04 10.48
CA GLN A 247 -28.49 33.71 11.85
C GLN A 247 -26.98 33.81 12.13
N TYR A 248 -26.13 33.72 11.13
CA TYR A 248 -24.67 33.68 11.32
C TYR A 248 -23.89 34.77 10.53
N VAL A 249 -24.57 35.77 9.95
CA VAL A 249 -23.89 36.77 9.13
C VAL A 249 -22.91 37.58 9.98
N GLN A 250 -23.38 38.06 11.14
CA GLN A 250 -22.53 38.85 12.04
C GLN A 250 -21.33 38.03 12.57
N LEU A 251 -21.60 36.80 13.05
CA LEU A 251 -20.55 35.90 13.50
C LEU A 251 -19.52 35.61 12.41
N SER A 252 -19.95 35.36 11.17
CA SER A 252 -19.05 35.12 10.05
C SER A 252 -18.17 36.34 9.75
N LYS A 253 -18.74 37.53 9.83
CA LYS A 253 -18.00 38.79 9.70
C LYS A 253 -16.95 38.93 10.80
N ASP A 254 -17.35 38.74 12.05
CA ASP A 254 -16.46 38.89 13.21
C ASP A 254 -15.31 37.90 13.15
N ILE A 255 -15.59 36.64 12.83
CA ILE A 255 -14.57 35.58 12.65
C ILE A 255 -13.63 35.94 11.48
N PHE A 256 -14.16 36.42 10.36
CA PHE A 256 -13.33 36.86 9.22
C PHE A 256 -12.41 38.02 9.60
N MET A 257 -12.95 39.04 10.24
CA MET A 257 -12.17 40.18 10.69
C MET A 257 -11.13 39.81 11.73
N PHE A 258 -11.49 38.94 12.68
CA PHE A 258 -10.55 38.41 13.67
C PHE A 258 -9.40 37.65 12.99
N SER A 259 -9.74 36.73 12.06
CA SER A 259 -8.72 36.01 11.29
C SER A 259 -7.78 36.94 10.54
N TYR A 260 -8.34 37.96 9.87
CA TYR A 260 -7.57 38.94 9.10
C TYR A 260 -6.60 39.74 10.00
N LEU A 261 -7.10 40.24 11.13
CA LEU A 261 -6.30 41.06 12.08
C LEU A 261 -5.24 40.21 12.82
N CYS A 262 -5.49 38.94 13.00
CA CYS A 262 -4.54 37.99 13.60
C CYS A 262 -3.59 37.31 12.59
N GLY A 263 -3.38 37.92 11.40
CA GLY A 263 -2.40 37.44 10.42
C GLY A 263 -2.85 36.16 9.63
N GLY A 264 -4.15 35.89 9.59
CA GLY A 264 -4.71 34.77 8.81
C GLY A 264 -4.87 33.46 9.57
N ILE A 265 -5.08 33.55 10.88
CA ILE A 265 -5.43 32.37 11.69
C ILE A 265 -6.62 31.62 11.09
N ASN A 266 -6.52 30.31 10.98
CA ASN A 266 -7.58 29.51 10.37
C ASN A 266 -8.77 29.28 11.32
N PHE A 267 -9.94 28.94 10.78
CA PHE A 267 -11.15 28.78 11.57
C PHE A 267 -11.09 27.62 12.59
N THR A 268 -10.32 26.58 12.31
CA THR A 268 -10.15 25.48 13.26
C THR A 268 -9.39 25.95 14.50
N ASP A 269 -8.35 26.76 14.29
CA ASP A 269 -7.56 27.30 15.39
C ASP A 269 -8.39 28.34 16.19
N ILE A 270 -9.16 29.20 15.50
CA ILE A 270 -10.10 30.13 16.16
C ILE A 270 -11.11 29.37 17.04
N ALA A 271 -11.70 28.28 16.51
CA ALA A 271 -12.67 27.49 17.26
C ALA A 271 -12.08 26.80 18.49
N ASN A 272 -10.79 26.56 18.52
CA ASN A 272 -10.08 25.94 19.63
C ASN A 272 -9.45 26.95 20.60
N LEU A 273 -9.55 28.26 20.35
CA LEU A 273 -9.03 29.28 21.26
C LEU A 273 -9.77 29.24 22.62
N THR A 274 -8.99 29.41 23.65
CA THR A 274 -9.46 29.51 25.04
C THR A 274 -8.81 30.69 25.71
N SER A 275 -9.27 31.08 26.89
CA SER A 275 -8.65 32.17 27.69
C SER A 275 -7.15 31.92 27.98
N LYS A 276 -6.71 30.68 27.98
CA LYS A 276 -5.30 30.29 28.16
C LYS A 276 -4.40 30.75 26.99
N ASN A 277 -5.00 31.00 25.84
CA ASN A 277 -4.27 31.49 24.67
C ASN A 277 -3.99 33.02 24.74
N ILE A 278 -4.53 33.73 25.72
CA ILE A 278 -4.28 35.12 25.96
C ILE A 278 -3.14 35.26 26.97
N VAL A 279 -2.01 35.78 26.53
CA VAL A 279 -0.82 36.04 27.35
C VAL A 279 -0.75 37.53 27.68
N ASP A 280 -0.47 37.84 28.94
CA ASP A 280 -0.35 39.24 29.47
C ASP A 280 -1.61 40.12 29.20
N GLY A 281 -2.77 39.47 29.02
CA GLY A 281 -4.03 40.16 28.73
C GLY A 281 -4.07 40.91 27.37
N LYS A 282 -3.03 40.79 26.53
CA LYS A 282 -2.88 41.55 25.29
C LYS A 282 -2.41 40.79 24.08
N ARG A 283 -1.79 39.60 24.25
CA ARG A 283 -1.21 38.84 23.15
C ARG A 283 -1.95 37.51 22.98
N LEU A 284 -2.30 37.21 21.74
CA LEU A 284 -2.82 35.89 21.40
C LEU A 284 -1.65 34.98 21.05
N HIS A 285 -1.54 33.87 21.78
CA HIS A 285 -0.58 32.79 21.51
C HIS A 285 -1.32 31.53 21.13
N TYR A 286 -1.07 31.01 19.94
CA TYR A 286 -1.63 29.75 19.43
C TYR A 286 -0.56 28.98 18.63
N ILE A 287 -0.68 27.67 18.59
CA ILE A 287 0.25 26.76 17.90
C ILE A 287 -0.47 26.04 16.78
#